data_51ed653c750695b0653fcbe4606f27cc
#
_entry.id   51ed653c750695b0653fcbe4606f27cc
#
_cell.length_a   1.000
_cell.length_b   1.000
_cell.length_c   1.000
_cell.angle_alpha   90.00
_cell.angle_beta   90.00
_cell.angle_gamma   90.00
#
_symmetry.space_group_name_H-M   'P 1'
#
loop_
_entity.id
_entity.type
_entity.pdbx_description
1 polymer ?
#
loop_
_entity_poly.entity_id
_entity_poly.type
_entity_poly.pdbx_seq_one_letter_code
_entity_poly.pdbx_strand_id
1 'polypeptide(L)'
;MKRLLRSIAFVATLAAPLAALADDWTPQQMDILRSLWIGSLPDAPPDPGNRYADDPRAAALGRKLFNDRRLSSNGKVACATCHDERKAFTDGRTLARGVGVTDRNAPSVIGVAWGAWMFWDGRRDSLWSQALASMENPLEHNATRALIVDVLRRDADYRRRYREIFGALPERGDEEGVTRAFVNVGKAIAAFERTLRPGASRFDRYVAARLAGRMPQTKDESLSLDEELGLRAFLSVEHSQCLRCHNGPLFTNGTFHNIASQNRKAVTSEAGRSEGVGKAIASEFNCLSRWSDARPGQCPELEFVRAQGEDLIGAFKAPSLRNVARTGPYFHDGHIANLEDVIWHYRTRNGAVLGQSELEAATMTGTEFEQLRIFLGTLDSPYVKTPPGRTRAAAAE
;
A
#
# COMPACT_ATOMS: atom_id res chain seq x y z
N MET A 1 21.02 25.78 83.45
CA MET A 1 20.10 24.94 82.72
C MET A 1 19.69 25.71 81.46
N LYS A 2 20.37 25.46 80.28
CA LYS A 2 20.06 26.11 79.00
C LYS A 2 19.36 25.10 78.16
N ARG A 3 18.10 25.36 77.76
CA ARG A 3 17.32 24.53 76.82
C ARG A 3 17.70 24.90 75.38
N LEU A 4 18.24 23.93 74.63
CA LEU A 4 18.41 24.07 73.22
C LEU A 4 17.08 23.73 72.49
N LEU A 5 16.52 24.72 71.81
CA LEU A 5 15.45 24.49 70.83
C LEU A 5 16.09 24.00 69.49
N ARG A 6 15.77 22.80 69.12
CA ARG A 6 16.08 22.25 67.73
C ARG A 6 14.95 22.67 66.83
N SER A 7 15.24 23.53 65.82
CA SER A 7 14.34 23.82 64.70
C SER A 7 14.45 22.70 63.67
N ILE A 8 13.34 21.98 63.44
CA ILE A 8 13.20 21.03 62.39
C ILE A 8 12.74 21.82 61.17
N ALA A 9 13.64 21.98 60.17
CA ALA A 9 13.29 22.52 58.84
C ALA A 9 12.57 21.43 58.04
N PHE A 10 11.30 21.65 57.74
CA PHE A 10 10.49 20.80 56.84
C PHE A 10 10.86 21.19 55.42
N VAL A 11 11.63 20.35 54.73
CA VAL A 11 11.87 20.48 53.29
C VAL A 11 10.64 19.94 52.57
N ALA A 12 9.76 20.86 52.16
CA ALA A 12 8.68 20.51 51.23
C ALA A 12 9.27 20.29 49.83
N THR A 13 9.48 19.05 49.46
CA THR A 13 9.75 18.68 48.07
C THR A 13 8.50 18.95 47.24
N LEU A 14 8.50 20.05 46.49
CA LEU A 14 7.51 20.28 45.44
C LEU A 14 7.71 19.17 44.38
N ALA A 15 6.87 18.15 44.42
CA ALA A 15 6.67 17.26 43.28
C ALA A 15 5.98 18.09 42.19
N ALA A 16 6.77 18.66 41.29
CA ALA A 16 6.21 19.21 40.06
C ALA A 16 5.44 18.10 39.34
N PRO A 17 4.22 18.36 38.86
CA PRO A 17 3.47 17.33 38.15
C PRO A 17 4.23 16.96 36.87
N LEU A 18 4.48 15.68 36.68
CA LEU A 18 5.06 15.10 35.46
C LEU A 18 4.18 15.32 34.18
N ALA A 19 3.12 16.10 34.32
CA ALA A 19 2.18 16.43 33.23
C ALA A 19 2.69 17.51 32.25
N ALA A 20 3.91 18.04 32.42
CA ALA A 20 4.43 19.16 31.60
C ALA A 20 5.32 18.72 30.42
N LEU A 21 5.35 17.43 30.04
CA LEU A 21 6.18 16.93 28.92
C LEU A 21 5.41 16.51 27.66
N ALA A 22 4.11 16.76 27.58
CA ALA A 22 3.42 16.78 26.31
C ALA A 22 3.46 18.22 25.77
N ASP A 23 4.63 18.63 25.26
CA ASP A 23 4.70 19.87 24.49
C ASP A 23 3.67 19.80 23.37
N ASP A 24 2.82 20.82 23.26
CA ASP A 24 1.86 20.91 22.16
C ASP A 24 2.61 20.82 20.83
N TRP A 25 1.96 20.21 19.86
CA TRP A 25 2.48 20.15 18.49
C TRP A 25 2.69 21.57 17.96
N THR A 26 3.86 21.87 17.43
CA THR A 26 4.09 23.16 16.76
C THR A 26 3.18 23.30 15.53
N PRO A 27 2.89 24.52 15.06
CA PRO A 27 2.10 24.72 13.85
C PRO A 27 2.62 23.92 12.64
N GLN A 28 3.95 23.89 12.47
CA GLN A 28 4.58 23.12 11.40
C GLN A 28 4.34 21.60 11.56
N GLN A 29 4.47 21.07 12.76
CA GLN A 29 4.16 19.65 13.03
C GLN A 29 2.67 19.36 12.80
N MET A 30 1.78 20.27 13.17
CA MET A 30 0.35 20.13 12.89
C MET A 30 0.03 20.08 11.40
N ASP A 31 0.74 20.83 10.57
CA ASP A 31 0.61 20.75 9.10
C ASP A 31 1.09 19.41 8.56
N ILE A 32 2.19 18.87 9.11
CA ILE A 32 2.65 17.52 8.75
C ILE A 32 1.61 16.48 9.19
N LEU A 33 1.10 16.55 10.42
CA LEU A 33 0.06 15.64 10.91
C LEU A 33 -1.19 15.69 10.02
N ARG A 34 -1.62 16.89 9.62
CA ARG A 34 -2.72 17.08 8.66
C ARG A 34 -2.44 16.39 7.33
N SER A 35 -1.21 16.47 6.84
CA SER A 35 -0.82 15.82 5.57
C SER A 35 -0.84 14.29 5.64
N LEU A 36 -0.60 13.71 6.82
CA LEU A 36 -0.61 12.27 7.06
C LEU A 36 -2.00 11.71 7.40
N TRP A 37 -2.93 12.58 7.78
CA TRP A 37 -4.27 12.21 8.20
C TRP A 37 -5.12 11.67 7.04
N ILE A 38 -5.84 10.57 7.27
CA ILE A 38 -6.68 9.94 6.24
C ILE A 38 -7.77 10.88 5.70
N GLY A 39 -8.23 11.84 6.51
CA GLY A 39 -9.18 12.85 6.06
C GLY A 39 -8.64 13.81 5.00
N SER A 40 -7.33 13.85 4.80
CA SER A 40 -6.67 14.58 3.71
C SER A 40 -6.49 13.74 2.44
N LEU A 41 -6.90 12.47 2.45
CA LEU A 41 -6.82 11.62 1.26
C LEU A 41 -7.80 12.14 0.19
N PRO A 42 -7.31 12.56 -0.99
CA PRO A 42 -8.19 12.99 -2.06
C PRO A 42 -9.03 11.83 -2.60
N ASP A 43 -9.96 12.13 -3.48
CA ASP A 43 -10.64 11.09 -4.25
C ASP A 43 -9.63 10.27 -5.05
N ALA A 44 -9.96 9.01 -5.33
CA ALA A 44 -9.10 8.18 -6.15
C ALA A 44 -8.86 8.84 -7.52
N PRO A 45 -7.60 8.91 -7.99
CA PRO A 45 -7.30 9.57 -9.26
C PRO A 45 -8.06 8.88 -10.40
N PRO A 46 -8.39 9.61 -11.49
CA PRO A 46 -8.96 9.01 -12.69
C PRO A 46 -8.07 7.87 -13.20
N ASP A 47 -8.68 6.85 -13.76
CA ASP A 47 -8.00 5.79 -14.52
C ASP A 47 -8.37 5.93 -16.00
N PRO A 48 -7.62 6.69 -16.80
CA PRO A 48 -7.97 6.95 -18.19
C PRO A 48 -7.97 5.69 -19.04
N GLY A 49 -7.16 4.68 -18.66
CA GLY A 49 -7.09 3.40 -19.34
C GLY A 49 -8.31 2.51 -19.12
N ASN A 50 -9.19 2.87 -18.19
CA ASN A 50 -10.34 2.08 -17.79
C ASN A 50 -11.60 2.94 -17.61
N ARG A 51 -12.39 3.12 -18.65
CA ARG A 51 -13.65 3.88 -18.57
C ARG A 51 -14.69 3.32 -17.60
N TYR A 52 -14.48 2.09 -17.12
CA TYR A 52 -15.35 1.40 -16.14
C TYR A 52 -14.82 1.50 -14.71
N ALA A 53 -13.74 2.24 -14.49
CA ALA A 53 -13.02 2.31 -13.22
C ALA A 53 -13.93 2.63 -12.01
N ASP A 54 -14.92 3.47 -12.21
CA ASP A 54 -15.86 3.91 -11.17
C ASP A 54 -17.31 3.43 -11.42
N ASP A 55 -17.53 2.46 -12.35
CA ASP A 55 -18.84 1.83 -12.58
C ASP A 55 -19.13 0.80 -11.46
N PRO A 56 -20.19 0.99 -10.65
CA PRO A 56 -20.55 0.08 -9.57
C PRO A 56 -20.88 -1.34 -10.06
N ARG A 57 -21.38 -1.48 -11.29
CA ARG A 57 -21.68 -2.80 -11.89
C ARG A 57 -20.37 -3.53 -12.22
N ALA A 58 -19.38 -2.81 -12.76
CA ALA A 58 -18.04 -3.35 -13.02
C ALA A 58 -17.35 -3.74 -11.71
N ALA A 59 -17.41 -2.91 -10.68
CA ALA A 59 -16.85 -3.22 -9.37
C ALA A 59 -17.54 -4.46 -8.73
N ALA A 60 -18.85 -4.59 -8.85
CA ALA A 60 -19.58 -5.77 -8.35
C ALA A 60 -19.19 -7.06 -9.11
N LEU A 61 -19.00 -6.99 -10.42
CA LEU A 61 -18.49 -8.10 -11.22
C LEU A 61 -17.04 -8.40 -10.83
N GLY A 62 -16.17 -7.38 -10.75
CA GLY A 62 -14.77 -7.50 -10.37
C GLY A 62 -14.59 -8.18 -9.01
N ARG A 63 -15.42 -7.86 -8.01
CA ARG A 63 -15.40 -8.53 -6.72
C ARG A 63 -15.65 -10.03 -6.83
N LYS A 64 -16.58 -10.46 -7.69
CA LYS A 64 -16.83 -11.89 -7.91
C LYS A 64 -15.65 -12.56 -8.59
N LEU A 65 -15.07 -11.91 -9.61
CA LEU A 65 -13.90 -12.39 -10.35
C LEU A 65 -12.66 -12.49 -9.43
N PHE A 66 -12.42 -11.49 -8.59
CA PHE A 66 -11.32 -11.46 -7.62
C PHE A 66 -11.32 -12.66 -6.66
N ASN A 67 -12.51 -13.22 -6.38
CA ASN A 67 -12.68 -14.37 -5.49
C ASN A 67 -12.85 -15.71 -6.23
N ASP A 68 -12.83 -15.72 -7.56
CA ASP A 68 -13.15 -16.93 -8.34
C ASP A 68 -11.89 -17.74 -8.67
N ARG A 69 -11.76 -18.89 -8.04
CA ARG A 69 -10.64 -19.82 -8.26
C ARG A 69 -10.63 -20.46 -9.66
N ARG A 70 -11.77 -20.48 -10.34
CA ARG A 70 -11.86 -21.01 -11.73
C ARG A 70 -11.03 -20.19 -12.72
N LEU A 71 -10.61 -19.00 -12.35
CA LEU A 71 -9.73 -18.13 -13.14
C LEU A 71 -8.24 -18.51 -13.04
N SER A 72 -7.94 -19.76 -12.69
CA SER A 72 -6.59 -20.31 -12.68
C SER A 72 -6.57 -21.69 -13.37
N SER A 73 -5.41 -22.07 -13.91
CA SER A 73 -5.24 -23.32 -14.66
C SER A 73 -5.58 -24.56 -13.84
N ASN A 74 -5.38 -24.53 -12.53
CA ASN A 74 -5.66 -25.65 -11.63
C ASN A 74 -7.00 -25.53 -10.88
N GLY A 75 -7.76 -24.45 -11.09
CA GLY A 75 -9.05 -24.20 -10.43
C GLY A 75 -8.96 -23.96 -8.91
N LYS A 76 -7.78 -23.65 -8.37
CA LYS A 76 -7.53 -23.53 -6.92
C LYS A 76 -7.08 -22.14 -6.47
N VAL A 77 -6.68 -21.27 -7.39
CA VAL A 77 -6.11 -19.94 -7.13
C VAL A 77 -7.06 -18.85 -7.60
N ALA A 78 -7.29 -17.87 -6.76
CA ALA A 78 -7.97 -16.61 -7.04
C ALA A 78 -7.08 -15.45 -6.57
N CYS A 79 -7.36 -14.21 -6.95
CA CYS A 79 -6.66 -13.04 -6.40
C CYS A 79 -6.73 -13.03 -4.86
N ALA A 80 -7.91 -13.38 -4.29
CA ALA A 80 -8.12 -13.52 -2.85
C ALA A 80 -7.29 -14.64 -2.19
N THR A 81 -6.60 -15.50 -2.94
CA THR A 81 -5.68 -16.51 -2.37
C THR A 81 -4.43 -15.85 -1.80
N CYS A 82 -3.92 -14.83 -2.47
CA CYS A 82 -2.76 -14.05 -2.05
C CYS A 82 -3.15 -12.72 -1.39
N HIS A 83 -4.38 -12.24 -1.63
CA HIS A 83 -4.92 -11.00 -1.07
C HIS A 83 -6.14 -11.31 -0.20
N ASP A 84 -5.90 -11.99 0.95
CA ASP A 84 -6.96 -12.38 1.90
C ASP A 84 -7.46 -11.17 2.70
N GLU A 85 -8.75 -10.85 2.57
CA GLU A 85 -9.42 -9.76 3.28
C GLU A 85 -9.18 -9.80 4.81
N ARG A 86 -9.10 -11.01 5.40
CA ARG A 86 -8.89 -11.20 6.83
C ARG A 86 -7.46 -10.88 7.29
N LYS A 87 -6.51 -10.79 6.35
CA LYS A 87 -5.09 -10.50 6.57
C LYS A 87 -4.68 -9.16 5.97
N ALA A 88 -5.57 -8.17 6.03
CA ALA A 88 -5.36 -6.87 5.40
C ALA A 88 -4.97 -6.99 3.91
N PHE A 89 -5.58 -7.95 3.19
CA PHE A 89 -5.31 -8.24 1.77
C PHE A 89 -3.85 -8.62 1.47
N THR A 90 -3.21 -9.36 2.37
CA THR A 90 -1.94 -10.10 2.14
C THR A 90 -2.18 -11.59 2.35
N ASP A 91 -1.17 -12.45 2.11
CA ASP A 91 -1.26 -13.87 2.44
C ASP A 91 -0.48 -14.25 3.72
N GLY A 92 0.35 -13.32 4.23
CA GLY A 92 1.20 -13.52 5.40
C GLY A 92 2.36 -14.49 5.16
N ARG A 93 2.80 -14.65 3.91
CA ARG A 93 3.90 -15.54 3.52
C ARG A 93 5.09 -14.75 3.01
N THR A 94 6.28 -15.32 3.16
CA THR A 94 7.51 -14.75 2.60
C THR A 94 7.36 -14.56 1.09
N LEU A 95 7.06 -15.62 0.37
CA LEU A 95 6.78 -15.60 -1.07
C LEU A 95 5.34 -16.05 -1.31
N ALA A 96 4.62 -15.33 -2.15
CA ALA A 96 3.24 -15.65 -2.47
C ALA A 96 3.13 -17.02 -3.17
N ARG A 97 2.00 -17.72 -2.94
CA ARG A 97 1.73 -19.04 -3.52
C ARG A 97 0.47 -19.02 -4.35
N GLY A 98 0.67 -19.01 -5.66
CA GLY A 98 -0.35 -19.26 -6.66
C GLY A 98 -0.38 -20.73 -7.10
N VAL A 99 -0.35 -20.97 -8.40
CA VAL A 99 -0.14 -22.30 -8.99
C VAL A 99 1.26 -22.82 -8.65
N GLY A 100 2.25 -21.93 -8.64
CA GLY A 100 3.60 -22.16 -8.15
C GLY A 100 3.93 -21.25 -6.95
N VAL A 101 5.21 -21.16 -6.62
CA VAL A 101 5.74 -20.19 -5.65
C VAL A 101 6.32 -19.03 -6.42
N THR A 102 5.85 -17.81 -6.14
CA THR A 102 6.36 -16.60 -6.78
C THR A 102 7.72 -16.19 -6.19
N ASP A 103 8.33 -15.18 -6.77
CA ASP A 103 9.59 -14.60 -6.31
C ASP A 103 9.40 -13.33 -5.46
N ARG A 104 8.16 -13.00 -5.12
CA ARG A 104 7.81 -11.77 -4.37
C ARG A 104 6.78 -12.04 -3.28
N ASN A 105 6.84 -11.20 -2.26
CA ASN A 105 5.81 -11.07 -1.24
C ASN A 105 4.54 -10.44 -1.84
N ALA A 106 3.35 -10.88 -1.36
CA ALA A 106 2.06 -10.31 -1.76
C ALA A 106 1.77 -9.03 -0.95
N PRO A 107 1.87 -7.82 -1.55
CA PRO A 107 1.55 -6.59 -0.85
C PRO A 107 0.03 -6.44 -0.66
N SER A 108 -0.37 -5.64 0.32
CA SER A 108 -1.77 -5.27 0.49
C SER A 108 -2.30 -4.50 -0.72
N VAL A 109 -3.56 -4.73 -1.09
CA VAL A 109 -4.27 -3.95 -2.13
C VAL A 109 -5.20 -2.87 -1.54
N ILE A 110 -5.16 -2.64 -0.22
CA ILE A 110 -5.89 -1.52 0.40
C ILE A 110 -5.23 -0.21 -0.02
N GLY A 111 -6.01 0.71 -0.59
CA GLY A 111 -5.51 2.00 -1.04
C GLY A 111 -4.69 1.95 -2.35
N VAL A 112 -4.68 0.82 -3.05
CA VAL A 112 -3.89 0.65 -4.27
C VAL A 112 -4.31 1.58 -5.41
N ALA A 113 -5.55 2.09 -5.38
CA ALA A 113 -6.09 3.03 -6.37
C ALA A 113 -5.33 4.36 -6.46
N TRP A 114 -4.57 4.72 -5.43
CA TRP A 114 -3.77 5.96 -5.40
C TRP A 114 -2.33 5.76 -5.88
N GLY A 115 -1.95 4.53 -6.22
CA GLY A 115 -0.63 4.22 -6.78
C GLY A 115 -0.62 4.34 -8.30
N ALA A 116 0.39 5.03 -8.87
CA ALA A 116 0.59 5.11 -10.30
C ALA A 116 1.21 3.84 -10.91
N TRP A 117 1.95 3.09 -10.10
CA TRP A 117 2.69 1.91 -10.55
C TRP A 117 2.34 0.68 -9.72
N MET A 118 2.18 -0.46 -10.40
CA MET A 118 1.82 -1.74 -9.78
C MET A 118 3.02 -2.68 -9.71
N PHE A 119 2.96 -3.65 -8.77
CA PHE A 119 4.05 -4.50 -8.33
C PHE A 119 5.18 -3.74 -7.60
N TRP A 120 6.11 -4.47 -6.99
CA TRP A 120 7.23 -3.91 -6.24
C TRP A 120 8.21 -3.13 -7.11
N ASP A 121 8.39 -3.56 -8.36
CA ASP A 121 9.29 -2.99 -9.36
C ASP A 121 8.61 -2.02 -10.33
N GLY A 122 7.29 -1.85 -10.22
CA GLY A 122 6.52 -0.97 -11.09
C GLY A 122 6.41 -1.43 -12.54
N ARG A 123 6.43 -2.74 -12.78
CA ARG A 123 6.36 -3.33 -14.13
C ARG A 123 4.99 -3.25 -14.80
N ARG A 124 4.01 -2.57 -14.16
CA ARG A 124 2.70 -2.24 -14.73
C ARG A 124 2.29 -0.83 -14.28
N ASP A 125 1.56 -0.15 -15.13
CA ASP A 125 1.16 1.24 -15.02
C ASP A 125 -0.30 1.44 -14.57
N SER A 126 -1.04 0.38 -14.37
CA SER A 126 -2.45 0.44 -14.02
C SER A 126 -2.92 -0.83 -13.32
N LEU A 127 -4.00 -0.74 -12.56
CA LEU A 127 -4.61 -1.89 -11.88
C LEU A 127 -5.10 -2.95 -12.85
N TRP A 128 -5.73 -2.53 -13.97
CA TRP A 128 -6.23 -3.49 -14.94
C TRP A 128 -5.09 -4.23 -15.66
N SER A 129 -4.00 -3.56 -15.98
CA SER A 129 -2.80 -4.17 -16.55
C SER A 129 -2.15 -5.15 -15.55
N GLN A 130 -2.11 -4.79 -14.27
CA GLN A 130 -1.60 -5.66 -13.21
C GLN A 130 -2.45 -6.94 -13.08
N ALA A 131 -3.78 -6.82 -13.04
CA ALA A 131 -4.68 -7.97 -12.93
C ALA A 131 -4.50 -8.96 -14.09
N LEU A 132 -4.33 -8.46 -15.34
CA LEU A 132 -4.06 -9.29 -16.52
C LEU A 132 -2.73 -10.00 -16.38
N ALA A 133 -1.68 -9.29 -15.96
CA ALA A 133 -0.36 -9.87 -15.78
C ALA A 133 -0.35 -11.01 -14.74
N SER A 134 -1.07 -10.85 -13.63
CA SER A 134 -1.20 -11.90 -12.61
C SER A 134 -1.98 -13.11 -13.14
N MET A 135 -3.02 -12.90 -13.93
CA MET A 135 -3.77 -14.04 -14.52
C MET A 135 -2.94 -14.85 -15.50
N GLU A 136 -2.09 -14.22 -16.33
CA GLU A 136 -1.22 -14.92 -17.28
C GLU A 136 0.08 -15.46 -16.66
N ASN A 137 0.47 -14.97 -15.45
CA ASN A 137 1.72 -15.41 -14.81
C ASN A 137 1.69 -16.92 -14.48
N PRO A 138 2.67 -17.70 -14.96
CA PRO A 138 2.71 -19.15 -14.77
C PRO A 138 2.85 -19.58 -13.29
N LEU A 139 3.35 -18.73 -12.42
CA LEU A 139 3.47 -19.01 -10.98
C LEU A 139 2.25 -18.53 -10.18
N GLU A 140 1.46 -17.59 -10.72
CA GLU A 140 0.27 -17.05 -10.05
C GLU A 140 -0.99 -17.82 -10.50
N HIS A 141 -1.71 -17.36 -11.52
CA HIS A 141 -2.90 -18.05 -12.00
C HIS A 141 -2.62 -19.06 -13.13
N ASN A 142 -1.58 -18.83 -13.95
CA ASN A 142 -1.24 -19.64 -15.12
C ASN A 142 -2.45 -19.87 -16.04
N ALA A 143 -3.28 -18.85 -16.21
CA ALA A 143 -4.49 -18.94 -17.00
C ALA A 143 -4.25 -18.46 -18.44
N THR A 144 -4.91 -19.09 -19.40
CA THR A 144 -5.02 -18.57 -20.76
C THR A 144 -6.21 -17.63 -20.87
N ARG A 145 -6.17 -16.68 -21.81
CA ARG A 145 -7.30 -15.79 -22.12
C ARG A 145 -8.57 -16.57 -22.44
N ALA A 146 -8.41 -17.66 -23.21
CA ALA A 146 -9.51 -18.57 -23.57
C ALA A 146 -10.15 -19.22 -22.33
N LEU A 147 -9.34 -19.69 -21.36
CA LEU A 147 -9.86 -20.24 -20.09
C LEU A 147 -10.72 -19.21 -19.36
N ILE A 148 -10.24 -17.98 -19.22
CA ILE A 148 -10.97 -16.89 -18.53
C ILE A 148 -12.31 -16.63 -19.22
N VAL A 149 -12.33 -16.51 -20.56
CA VAL A 149 -13.56 -16.25 -21.32
C VAL A 149 -14.52 -17.45 -21.25
N ASP A 150 -14.02 -18.68 -21.24
CA ASP A 150 -14.83 -19.88 -21.08
C ASP A 150 -15.51 -19.97 -19.70
N VAL A 151 -14.83 -19.51 -18.63
CA VAL A 151 -15.47 -19.38 -17.31
C VAL A 151 -16.65 -18.41 -17.39
N LEU A 152 -16.48 -17.25 -18.03
CA LEU A 152 -17.58 -16.29 -18.24
C LEU A 152 -18.73 -16.89 -19.05
N ARG A 153 -18.42 -17.66 -20.12
CA ARG A 153 -19.44 -18.29 -20.97
C ARG A 153 -20.26 -19.35 -20.25
N ARG A 154 -19.64 -20.14 -19.37
CA ARG A 154 -20.32 -21.25 -18.68
C ARG A 154 -21.19 -20.80 -17.52
N ASP A 155 -20.93 -19.62 -16.94
CA ASP A 155 -21.65 -19.08 -15.81
C ASP A 155 -22.73 -18.09 -16.27
N ALA A 156 -24.00 -18.39 -16.00
CA ALA A 156 -25.14 -17.57 -16.45
C ALA A 156 -25.14 -16.16 -15.81
N ASP A 157 -24.71 -16.04 -14.55
CA ASP A 157 -24.62 -14.73 -13.87
C ASP A 157 -23.46 -13.88 -14.44
N TYR A 158 -22.32 -14.50 -14.75
CA TYR A 158 -21.24 -13.81 -15.45
C TYR A 158 -21.66 -13.35 -16.84
N ARG A 159 -22.29 -14.21 -17.66
CA ARG A 159 -22.78 -13.82 -18.99
C ARG A 159 -23.71 -12.63 -18.93
N ARG A 160 -24.66 -12.63 -17.98
CA ARG A 160 -25.63 -11.53 -17.80
C ARG A 160 -24.91 -10.25 -17.43
N ARG A 161 -24.07 -10.25 -16.34
CA ARG A 161 -23.33 -9.08 -15.85
C ARG A 161 -22.35 -8.53 -16.89
N TYR A 162 -21.62 -9.42 -17.55
CA TYR A 162 -20.71 -9.02 -18.61
C TYR A 162 -21.44 -8.30 -19.73
N ARG A 163 -22.57 -8.85 -20.19
CA ARG A 163 -23.38 -8.25 -21.25
C ARG A 163 -23.91 -6.87 -20.86
N GLU A 164 -24.35 -6.69 -19.64
CA GLU A 164 -24.88 -5.42 -19.12
C GLU A 164 -23.83 -4.29 -19.06
N ILE A 165 -22.55 -4.65 -18.97
CA ILE A 165 -21.44 -3.69 -18.79
C ILE A 165 -20.68 -3.51 -20.11
N PHE A 166 -20.32 -4.62 -20.77
CA PHE A 166 -19.35 -4.65 -21.85
C PHE A 166 -19.95 -5.06 -23.22
N GLY A 167 -21.20 -5.48 -23.24
CA GLY A 167 -21.82 -6.06 -24.44
C GLY A 167 -21.68 -7.57 -24.53
N ALA A 168 -21.87 -8.13 -25.72
CA ALA A 168 -21.83 -9.57 -25.93
C ALA A 168 -20.42 -10.15 -25.70
N LEU A 169 -20.37 -11.38 -25.20
CA LEU A 169 -19.14 -12.15 -25.19
C LEU A 169 -18.77 -12.54 -26.63
N PRO A 170 -17.48 -12.64 -26.97
CA PRO A 170 -17.03 -12.98 -28.31
C PRO A 170 -17.47 -14.40 -28.72
N GLU A 171 -17.57 -14.64 -30.03
CA GLU A 171 -17.78 -15.98 -30.56
C GLU A 171 -16.52 -16.87 -30.36
N ARG A 172 -16.70 -18.18 -30.50
CA ARG A 172 -15.56 -19.10 -30.46
C ARG A 172 -14.70 -18.90 -31.70
N GLY A 173 -13.39 -18.82 -31.52
CA GLY A 173 -12.44 -18.57 -32.63
C GLY A 173 -12.16 -17.08 -32.90
N ASP A 174 -12.91 -16.17 -32.28
CA ASP A 174 -12.61 -14.73 -32.32
C ASP A 174 -11.51 -14.38 -31.30
N GLU A 175 -10.24 -14.51 -31.71
CA GLU A 175 -9.08 -14.27 -30.83
C GLU A 175 -8.97 -12.83 -30.35
N GLU A 176 -9.32 -11.85 -31.19
CA GLU A 176 -9.32 -10.45 -30.78
C GLU A 176 -10.43 -10.16 -29.78
N GLY A 177 -11.62 -10.70 -30.00
CA GLY A 177 -12.72 -10.60 -29.06
C GLY A 177 -12.42 -11.30 -27.74
N VAL A 178 -11.75 -12.46 -27.76
CA VAL A 178 -11.27 -13.16 -26.54
C VAL A 178 -10.30 -12.26 -25.77
N THR A 179 -9.35 -11.63 -26.45
CA THR A 179 -8.41 -10.69 -25.80
C THR A 179 -9.14 -9.46 -25.23
N ARG A 180 -10.10 -8.90 -25.97
CA ARG A 180 -10.95 -7.81 -25.49
C ARG A 180 -11.75 -8.19 -24.24
N ALA A 181 -12.32 -9.40 -24.23
CA ALA A 181 -13.07 -9.91 -23.09
C ALA A 181 -12.15 -10.13 -21.88
N PHE A 182 -10.94 -10.62 -22.08
CA PHE A 182 -9.93 -10.75 -21.04
C PHE A 182 -9.55 -9.38 -20.45
N VAL A 183 -9.32 -8.37 -21.29
CA VAL A 183 -9.06 -6.99 -20.86
C VAL A 183 -10.21 -6.44 -20.01
N ASN A 184 -11.45 -6.68 -20.43
CA ASN A 184 -12.64 -6.26 -19.67
C ASN A 184 -12.72 -6.92 -18.29
N VAL A 185 -12.25 -8.18 -18.16
CA VAL A 185 -12.11 -8.84 -16.85
C VAL A 185 -11.11 -8.10 -15.96
N GLY A 186 -9.93 -7.75 -16.48
CA GLY A 186 -8.95 -6.94 -15.76
C GLY A 186 -9.51 -5.58 -15.34
N LYS A 187 -10.22 -4.90 -16.25
CA LYS A 187 -10.89 -3.62 -15.98
C LYS A 187 -11.96 -3.72 -14.89
N ALA A 188 -12.73 -4.82 -14.85
CA ALA A 188 -13.69 -5.05 -13.78
C ALA A 188 -13.03 -5.34 -12.43
N ILE A 189 -11.95 -6.13 -12.40
CA ILE A 189 -11.17 -6.40 -11.17
C ILE A 189 -10.59 -5.07 -10.64
N ALA A 190 -9.99 -4.25 -11.50
CA ALA A 190 -9.48 -2.93 -11.15
C ALA A 190 -10.57 -2.02 -10.57
N ALA A 191 -11.78 -2.02 -11.14
CA ALA A 191 -12.91 -1.27 -10.60
C ALA A 191 -13.27 -1.72 -9.18
N PHE A 192 -13.17 -3.01 -8.86
CA PHE A 192 -13.35 -3.51 -7.49
C PHE A 192 -12.22 -3.05 -6.57
N GLU A 193 -10.97 -3.18 -6.97
CA GLU A 193 -9.82 -2.80 -6.13
C GLU A 193 -9.82 -1.31 -5.79
N ARG A 194 -10.33 -0.46 -6.68
CA ARG A 194 -10.55 0.97 -6.42
C ARG A 194 -11.54 1.25 -5.29
N THR A 195 -12.41 0.30 -4.95
CA THR A 195 -13.33 0.43 -3.81
C THR A 195 -12.69 0.12 -2.45
N LEU A 196 -11.47 -0.42 -2.43
CA LEU A 196 -10.77 -0.81 -1.20
C LEU A 196 -10.02 0.38 -0.59
N ARG A 197 -10.74 1.23 0.14
CA ARG A 197 -10.18 2.40 0.81
C ARG A 197 -9.74 2.06 2.24
N PRO A 198 -8.62 2.62 2.73
CA PRO A 198 -8.29 2.56 4.15
C PRO A 198 -9.28 3.43 4.94
N GLY A 199 -9.74 2.94 6.08
CA GLY A 199 -10.52 3.69 7.04
C GLY A 199 -9.64 4.42 8.06
N ALA A 200 -10.27 5.14 8.99
CA ALA A 200 -9.54 5.85 10.04
C ALA A 200 -8.90 4.87 11.04
N SER A 201 -7.60 4.99 11.24
CA SER A 201 -6.84 4.32 12.29
C SER A 201 -6.94 5.06 13.61
N ARG A 202 -6.35 4.53 14.68
CA ARG A 202 -6.25 5.25 15.97
C ARG A 202 -5.41 6.52 15.83
N PHE A 203 -4.32 6.49 15.08
CA PHE A 203 -3.57 7.69 14.70
C PHE A 203 -4.46 8.75 14.03
N ASP A 204 -5.31 8.35 13.09
CA ASP A 204 -6.17 9.32 12.39
C ASP A 204 -7.19 9.98 13.32
N ARG A 205 -7.77 9.23 14.28
CA ARG A 205 -8.70 9.79 15.27
C ARG A 205 -8.00 10.74 16.25
N TYR A 206 -6.76 10.40 16.65
CA TYR A 206 -5.91 11.30 17.41
C TYR A 206 -5.68 12.61 16.67
N VAL A 207 -5.23 12.55 15.41
CA VAL A 207 -4.98 13.74 14.60
C VAL A 207 -6.25 14.55 14.37
N ALA A 208 -7.38 13.91 14.11
CA ALA A 208 -8.67 14.59 13.94
C ALA A 208 -9.05 15.40 15.20
N ALA A 209 -8.86 14.84 16.41
CA ALA A 209 -9.09 15.54 17.67
C ALA A 209 -8.17 16.77 17.80
N ARG A 210 -6.88 16.61 17.51
CA ARG A 210 -5.89 17.71 17.59
C ARG A 210 -6.18 18.81 16.56
N LEU A 211 -6.55 18.44 15.33
CA LEU A 211 -6.93 19.39 14.28
C LEU A 211 -8.23 20.17 14.62
N ALA A 212 -9.12 19.57 15.41
CA ALA A 212 -10.31 20.25 15.94
C ALA A 212 -10.02 21.15 17.15
N GLY A 213 -8.77 21.32 17.56
CA GLY A 213 -8.36 22.13 18.71
C GLY A 213 -8.73 21.52 20.06
N ARG A 214 -9.00 20.22 20.16
CA ARG A 214 -9.37 19.54 21.40
C ARG A 214 -8.38 18.45 21.78
N MET A 215 -8.32 18.15 23.07
CA MET A 215 -7.58 16.96 23.52
C MET A 215 -8.38 15.69 23.22
N PRO A 216 -7.69 14.57 22.87
CA PRO A 216 -8.32 13.26 22.76
C PRO A 216 -9.03 12.87 24.06
N GLN A 217 -10.28 12.40 23.98
CA GLN A 217 -11.11 12.12 25.15
C GLN A 217 -11.32 10.62 25.41
N THR A 218 -11.11 9.79 24.41
CA THR A 218 -11.31 8.34 24.50
C THR A 218 -9.98 7.61 24.24
N LYS A 219 -9.88 6.35 24.70
CA LYS A 219 -8.74 5.48 24.41
C LYS A 219 -8.51 5.34 22.90
N ASP A 220 -9.58 5.39 22.13
CA ASP A 220 -9.56 5.21 20.66
C ASP A 220 -9.03 6.47 19.93
N GLU A 221 -9.13 7.64 20.57
CA GLU A 221 -8.58 8.90 20.07
C GLU A 221 -7.20 9.22 20.65
N SER A 222 -6.77 8.52 21.70
CA SER A 222 -5.54 8.84 22.44
C SER A 222 -4.37 8.00 21.92
N LEU A 223 -3.19 8.60 21.97
CA LEU A 223 -1.90 7.89 21.91
C LEU A 223 -1.32 7.81 23.31
N SER A 224 -0.64 6.71 23.65
CA SER A 224 0.19 6.64 24.85
C SER A 224 1.43 7.54 24.69
N LEU A 225 2.15 7.79 25.77
CA LEU A 225 3.39 8.57 25.72
C LEU A 225 4.40 7.93 24.73
N ASP A 226 4.59 6.61 24.78
CA ASP A 226 5.51 5.93 23.87
C ASP A 226 5.06 5.99 22.41
N GLU A 227 3.76 5.93 22.14
CA GLU A 227 3.21 6.10 20.80
C GLU A 227 3.39 7.52 20.28
N GLU A 228 3.22 8.53 21.13
CA GLU A 228 3.45 9.91 20.75
C GLU A 228 4.94 10.22 20.55
N LEU A 229 5.83 9.68 21.39
CA LEU A 229 7.28 9.80 21.22
C LEU A 229 7.72 9.06 19.94
N GLY A 230 7.15 7.90 19.65
CA GLY A 230 7.37 7.19 18.39
C GLY A 230 6.89 7.98 17.16
N LEU A 231 5.76 8.66 17.27
CA LEU A 231 5.29 9.59 16.23
C LEU A 231 6.27 10.75 16.04
N ARG A 232 6.79 11.36 17.12
CA ARG A 232 7.80 12.41 17.04
C ARG A 232 9.09 11.91 16.38
N ALA A 233 9.53 10.71 16.72
CA ALA A 233 10.66 10.06 16.04
C ALA A 233 10.38 9.85 14.55
N PHE A 234 9.19 9.39 14.17
CA PHE A 234 8.77 9.23 12.76
C PHE A 234 8.80 10.55 11.99
N LEU A 235 8.39 11.66 12.62
CA LEU A 235 8.38 12.99 12.00
C LEU A 235 9.78 13.62 11.87
N SER A 236 10.78 13.12 12.60
CA SER A 236 12.13 13.67 12.60
C SER A 236 12.89 13.27 11.31
N VAL A 237 13.12 14.23 10.45
CA VAL A 237 13.90 14.02 9.22
C VAL A 237 15.38 13.76 9.53
N GLU A 238 15.88 14.29 10.63
CA GLU A 238 17.29 14.16 11.02
C GLU A 238 17.59 12.80 11.68
N HIS A 239 16.62 12.24 12.43
CA HIS A 239 16.83 11.03 13.21
C HIS A 239 16.38 9.76 12.50
N SER A 240 15.17 9.74 11.96
CA SER A 240 14.57 8.52 11.39
C SER A 240 14.48 8.50 9.87
N GLN A 241 14.33 9.67 9.25
CA GLN A 241 14.15 9.87 7.78
C GLN A 241 12.89 9.20 7.19
N CYS A 242 12.01 8.64 7.99
CA CYS A 242 10.84 7.89 7.52
C CYS A 242 9.95 8.72 6.59
N LEU A 243 9.75 10.02 6.90
CA LEU A 243 8.93 10.94 6.11
C LEU A 243 9.44 11.20 4.70
N ARG A 244 10.70 10.91 4.37
CA ARG A 244 11.23 11.09 3.01
C ARG A 244 10.47 10.23 2.00
N CYS A 245 10.13 9.00 2.40
CA CYS A 245 9.45 8.02 1.55
C CYS A 245 8.01 7.73 2.02
N HIS A 246 7.77 7.75 3.34
CA HIS A 246 6.49 7.40 3.95
C HIS A 246 5.69 8.64 4.37
N ASN A 247 5.32 9.47 3.40
CA ASN A 247 4.54 10.70 3.60
C ASN A 247 3.12 10.58 3.00
N GLY A 248 2.33 11.65 3.18
CA GLY A 248 0.94 11.70 2.73
C GLY A 248 -0.01 10.75 3.47
N PRO A 249 -1.31 10.80 3.18
CA PRO A 249 -2.34 10.10 3.94
C PRO A 249 -2.24 8.58 3.91
N LEU A 250 -1.54 8.02 2.95
CA LEU A 250 -1.26 6.58 2.84
C LEU A 250 0.10 6.18 3.42
N PHE A 251 0.86 7.11 3.98
CA PHE A 251 2.22 6.86 4.45
C PHE A 251 3.10 6.21 3.37
N THR A 252 3.04 6.76 2.17
CA THR A 252 3.89 6.40 1.03
C THR A 252 3.88 7.54 0.02
N ASN A 253 5.02 7.81 -0.60
CA ASN A 253 5.11 8.68 -1.77
C ASN A 253 4.85 7.94 -3.09
N GLY A 254 4.69 6.59 -3.04
CA GLY A 254 4.42 5.74 -4.20
C GLY A 254 5.57 5.63 -5.21
N THR A 255 6.75 6.19 -4.89
CA THR A 255 7.94 6.17 -5.74
C THR A 255 8.88 5.01 -5.38
N PHE A 256 9.99 4.89 -6.11
CA PHE A 256 10.94 3.78 -6.01
C PHE A 256 12.21 4.26 -5.33
N HIS A 257 12.70 3.47 -4.37
CA HIS A 257 13.86 3.78 -3.56
C HIS A 257 14.76 2.57 -3.40
N ASN A 258 16.06 2.77 -3.54
CA ASN A 258 17.03 1.76 -3.16
C ASN A 258 17.41 1.96 -1.69
N ILE A 259 16.79 1.19 -0.83
CA ILE A 259 17.05 1.18 0.62
C ILE A 259 17.92 -0.02 1.04
N ALA A 260 18.70 -0.58 0.12
CA ALA A 260 19.50 -1.79 0.35
C ALA A 260 18.66 -2.98 0.85
N SER A 261 17.38 -3.06 0.43
CA SER A 261 16.46 -4.15 0.81
C SER A 261 16.69 -5.44 0.01
N GLN A 262 17.68 -5.46 -0.88
CA GLN A 262 17.96 -6.62 -1.72
C GLN A 262 18.50 -7.78 -0.88
N ASN A 263 18.03 -8.97 -1.20
CA ASN A 263 18.45 -10.20 -0.55
C ASN A 263 19.65 -10.82 -1.30
N ARG A 264 20.82 -10.87 -0.63
CA ARG A 264 22.03 -11.47 -1.20
C ARG A 264 21.88 -12.95 -1.57
N LYS A 265 20.87 -13.63 -1.02
CA LYS A 265 20.55 -15.04 -1.29
C LYS A 265 19.43 -15.21 -2.31
N ALA A 266 18.91 -14.11 -2.86
CA ALA A 266 17.85 -14.18 -3.85
C ALA A 266 18.34 -14.87 -5.12
N VAL A 267 17.49 -15.74 -5.67
CA VAL A 267 17.72 -16.41 -6.96
C VAL A 267 17.14 -15.61 -8.13
N THR A 268 16.50 -14.48 -7.84
CA THR A 268 15.77 -13.66 -8.81
C THR A 268 16.43 -12.29 -8.97
N SER A 269 16.06 -11.59 -10.04
CA SER A 269 16.59 -10.26 -10.30
C SER A 269 16.26 -9.28 -9.17
N GLU A 270 17.28 -8.66 -8.63
CA GLU A 270 17.20 -7.58 -7.66
C GLU A 270 17.37 -6.19 -8.31
N ALA A 271 17.25 -6.12 -9.64
CA ALA A 271 17.40 -4.88 -10.41
C ALA A 271 16.28 -3.85 -10.14
N GLY A 272 15.15 -4.29 -9.62
CA GLY A 272 14.06 -3.40 -9.19
C GLY A 272 13.49 -2.56 -10.34
N ARG A 273 13.34 -1.27 -10.12
CA ARG A 273 12.71 -0.33 -11.07
C ARG A 273 13.42 -0.29 -12.43
N SER A 274 14.74 -0.43 -12.46
CA SER A 274 15.51 -0.40 -13.72
C SER A 274 15.06 -1.47 -14.72
N GLU A 275 14.65 -2.64 -14.24
CA GLU A 275 14.07 -3.70 -15.08
C GLU A 275 12.55 -3.52 -15.22
N GLY A 276 11.87 -3.11 -14.15
CA GLY A 276 10.41 -2.96 -14.09
C GLY A 276 9.89 -1.94 -15.10
N VAL A 277 10.58 -0.82 -15.29
CA VAL A 277 10.15 0.23 -16.23
C VAL A 277 10.14 -0.28 -17.67
N GLY A 278 11.16 -1.02 -18.09
CA GLY A 278 11.20 -1.63 -19.43
C GLY A 278 10.03 -2.59 -19.66
N LYS A 279 9.68 -3.39 -18.65
CA LYS A 279 8.52 -4.30 -18.70
C LYS A 279 7.18 -3.56 -18.77
N ALA A 280 7.07 -2.39 -18.16
CA ALA A 280 5.87 -1.56 -18.23
C ALA A 280 5.69 -0.94 -19.62
N ILE A 281 6.76 -0.39 -20.19
CA ILE A 281 6.76 0.20 -21.54
C ILE A 281 6.44 -0.87 -22.60
N ALA A 282 7.06 -2.05 -22.50
CA ALA A 282 6.89 -3.15 -23.47
C ALA A 282 5.58 -3.94 -23.28
N SER A 283 4.77 -3.63 -22.26
CA SER A 283 3.54 -4.38 -22.01
C SER A 283 2.51 -4.19 -23.12
N GLU A 284 1.95 -5.30 -23.62
CA GLU A 284 0.79 -5.29 -24.52
C GLU A 284 -0.41 -4.56 -23.89
N PHE A 285 -0.50 -4.61 -22.55
CA PHE A 285 -1.60 -4.03 -21.77
C PHE A 285 -1.10 -2.87 -20.91
N ASN A 286 -0.86 -1.73 -21.49
CA ASN A 286 -0.54 -0.51 -20.76
C ASN A 286 -1.45 0.65 -21.19
N CYS A 287 -1.34 1.79 -20.54
CA CYS A 287 -2.19 2.96 -20.80
C CYS A 287 -2.09 3.47 -22.25
N LEU A 288 -0.95 3.27 -22.92
CA LEU A 288 -0.74 3.68 -24.32
C LEU A 288 -1.16 2.61 -25.34
N SER A 289 -1.59 1.43 -24.89
CA SER A 289 -1.94 0.32 -25.76
C SER A 289 -3.31 0.51 -26.43
N ARG A 290 -3.55 -0.19 -27.54
CA ARG A 290 -4.86 -0.22 -28.22
C ARG A 290 -6.01 -0.76 -27.35
N TRP A 291 -5.70 -1.38 -26.20
CA TRP A 291 -6.65 -1.94 -25.25
C TRP A 291 -7.08 -0.95 -24.18
N SER A 292 -6.37 0.16 -24.07
CA SER A 292 -6.69 1.27 -23.19
C SER A 292 -7.87 2.07 -23.70
N ASP A 293 -8.64 2.65 -22.77
CA ASP A 293 -9.69 3.65 -23.10
C ASP A 293 -9.14 5.08 -23.13
N ALA A 294 -7.84 5.27 -22.81
CA ALA A 294 -7.21 6.58 -22.74
C ALA A 294 -7.11 7.24 -24.12
N ARG A 295 -7.26 8.55 -24.10
CA ARG A 295 -6.97 9.40 -25.26
C ARG A 295 -5.51 9.87 -25.24
N PRO A 296 -4.93 10.29 -26.36
CA PRO A 296 -3.60 10.87 -26.39
C PRO A 296 -3.40 11.95 -25.32
N GLY A 297 -2.27 11.93 -24.64
CA GLY A 297 -1.92 12.85 -23.54
C GLY A 297 -2.56 12.53 -22.19
N GLN A 298 -3.28 11.42 -22.05
CA GLN A 298 -3.88 11.00 -20.79
C GLN A 298 -3.07 9.95 -20.02
N CYS A 299 -1.89 9.57 -20.52
CA CYS A 299 -1.02 8.57 -19.91
C CYS A 299 0.35 9.17 -19.51
N PRO A 300 0.41 10.30 -18.76
CA PRO A 300 1.67 11.00 -18.50
C PRO A 300 2.71 10.12 -17.78
N GLU A 301 2.28 9.19 -16.96
CA GLU A 301 3.15 8.27 -16.25
C GLU A 301 4.02 7.40 -17.17
N LEU A 302 3.51 7.03 -18.35
CA LEU A 302 4.27 6.29 -19.36
C LEU A 302 4.90 7.22 -20.41
N GLU A 303 4.23 8.29 -20.78
CA GLU A 303 4.71 9.25 -21.80
C GLU A 303 6.02 9.93 -21.36
N PHE A 304 6.15 10.20 -20.05
CA PHE A 304 7.30 10.90 -19.47
C PHE A 304 8.16 10.04 -18.55
N VAL A 305 7.95 8.72 -18.56
CA VAL A 305 8.72 7.82 -17.68
C VAL A 305 10.21 7.84 -18.04
N ARG A 306 11.03 8.03 -17.02
CA ARG A 306 12.46 7.86 -17.18
C ARG A 306 12.80 6.36 -17.16
N ALA A 307 13.27 5.85 -18.29
CA ALA A 307 13.55 4.43 -18.50
C ALA A 307 14.96 4.02 -18.02
N GLN A 308 15.86 4.95 -17.78
CA GLN A 308 17.26 4.71 -17.41
C GLN A 308 17.70 5.66 -16.29
N GLY A 309 18.60 5.19 -15.45
CA GLY A 309 19.17 5.96 -14.34
C GLY A 309 19.78 5.02 -13.30
N GLU A 310 20.90 5.42 -12.70
CA GLU A 310 21.57 4.64 -11.64
C GLU A 310 20.69 4.52 -10.39
N ASP A 311 19.88 5.52 -10.10
CA ASP A 311 18.92 5.56 -9.01
C ASP A 311 17.75 4.58 -9.18
N LEU A 312 17.53 4.05 -10.38
CA LEU A 312 16.51 3.01 -10.62
C LEU A 312 17.03 1.60 -10.29
N ILE A 313 18.36 1.42 -10.23
CA ILE A 313 18.97 0.10 -10.02
C ILE A 313 18.76 -0.32 -8.56
N GLY A 314 18.12 -1.49 -8.36
CA GLY A 314 17.83 -2.02 -7.03
C GLY A 314 16.77 -1.23 -6.26
N ALA A 315 16.06 -0.30 -6.92
CA ALA A 315 15.01 0.49 -6.32
C ALA A 315 13.66 -0.25 -6.36
N PHE A 316 12.97 -0.29 -5.23
CA PHE A 316 11.64 -0.88 -5.10
C PHE A 316 10.65 0.16 -4.57
N LYS A 317 9.37 -0.04 -4.90
CA LYS A 317 8.31 0.89 -4.52
C LYS A 317 8.13 0.96 -3.01
N ALA A 318 8.12 2.19 -2.45
CA ALA A 318 7.77 2.41 -1.06
C ALA A 318 6.31 1.95 -0.80
N PRO A 319 6.06 0.95 0.05
CA PRO A 319 4.71 0.51 0.36
C PRO A 319 4.03 1.48 1.32
N SER A 320 2.68 1.45 1.35
CA SER A 320 1.92 2.10 2.42
C SER A 320 2.28 1.51 3.78
N LEU A 321 2.38 2.34 4.83
CA LEU A 321 2.52 1.85 6.20
C LEU A 321 1.16 1.64 6.89
N ARG A 322 0.04 1.90 6.23
CA ARG A 322 -1.26 1.53 6.80
C ARG A 322 -1.37 0.03 6.93
N ASN A 323 -1.79 -0.42 8.10
CA ASN A 323 -1.82 -1.84 8.49
C ASN A 323 -0.43 -2.53 8.55
N VAL A 324 0.67 -1.78 8.59
CA VAL A 324 2.02 -2.34 8.52
C VAL A 324 2.28 -3.39 9.60
N ALA A 325 1.73 -3.23 10.81
CA ALA A 325 1.85 -4.22 11.88
C ALA A 325 1.17 -5.57 11.57
N ARG A 326 0.31 -5.65 10.54
CA ARG A 326 -0.44 -6.85 10.14
C ARG A 326 0.00 -7.45 8.82
N THR A 327 0.85 -6.75 8.07
CA THR A 327 1.18 -7.11 6.69
C THR A 327 2.57 -7.75 6.52
N GLY A 328 3.16 -8.21 7.62
CA GLY A 328 4.38 -9.02 7.55
C GLY A 328 4.17 -10.36 6.81
N PRO A 329 5.27 -10.96 6.32
CA PRO A 329 6.66 -10.49 6.37
C PRO A 329 6.94 -9.33 5.39
N TYR A 330 8.09 -8.69 5.52
CA TYR A 330 8.38 -7.38 4.95
C TYR A 330 9.42 -7.42 3.84
N PHE A 331 9.53 -6.30 3.12
CA PHE A 331 10.26 -6.08 1.88
C PHE A 331 9.66 -6.83 0.69
N HIS A 332 10.20 -6.56 -0.50
CA HIS A 332 9.65 -7.04 -1.77
C HIS A 332 9.67 -8.58 -1.92
N ASP A 333 10.54 -9.26 -1.20
CA ASP A 333 10.70 -10.71 -1.18
C ASP A 333 10.32 -11.35 0.17
N GLY A 334 9.84 -10.55 1.13
CA GLY A 334 9.39 -11.04 2.43
C GLY A 334 10.48 -11.62 3.33
N HIS A 335 11.76 -11.32 3.09
CA HIS A 335 12.84 -11.96 3.86
C HIS A 335 12.98 -11.44 5.30
N ILE A 336 12.34 -10.33 5.65
CA ILE A 336 12.30 -9.80 7.00
C ILE A 336 10.98 -10.15 7.67
N ALA A 337 11.04 -10.88 8.78
CA ALA A 337 9.86 -11.49 9.40
C ALA A 337 9.01 -10.51 10.24
N ASN A 338 9.62 -9.53 10.88
CA ASN A 338 8.99 -8.66 11.87
C ASN A 338 9.38 -7.19 11.70
N LEU A 339 8.62 -6.27 12.29
CA LEU A 339 8.87 -4.82 12.19
C LEU A 339 10.13 -4.38 12.93
N GLU A 340 10.54 -5.06 13.98
CA GLU A 340 11.75 -4.75 14.73
C GLU A 340 12.96 -4.86 13.80
N ASP A 341 13.07 -5.97 13.07
CA ASP A 341 14.15 -6.18 12.11
C ASP A 341 14.08 -5.20 10.92
N VAL A 342 12.87 -4.77 10.49
CA VAL A 342 12.72 -3.70 9.49
C VAL A 342 13.32 -2.39 10.00
N ILE A 343 12.95 -1.98 11.22
CA ILE A 343 13.45 -0.73 11.79
C ILE A 343 14.96 -0.84 12.04
N TRP A 344 15.44 -2.00 12.47
CA TRP A 344 16.86 -2.28 12.63
C TRP A 344 17.66 -2.16 11.30
N HIS A 345 17.05 -2.57 10.18
CA HIS A 345 17.65 -2.40 8.85
C HIS A 345 17.96 -0.94 8.55
N TYR A 346 17.06 -0.01 8.86
CA TYR A 346 17.27 1.43 8.67
C TYR A 346 18.38 1.99 9.56
N ARG A 347 18.64 1.38 10.72
CA ARG A 347 19.72 1.77 11.62
C ARG A 347 21.09 1.29 11.14
N THR A 348 21.17 0.07 10.65
CA THR A 348 22.46 -0.60 10.37
C THR A 348 23.10 -0.16 9.06
N ARG A 349 22.35 0.51 8.17
CA ARG A 349 22.83 1.03 6.89
C ARG A 349 23.62 -0.02 6.10
N ASN A 350 23.00 -1.13 5.79
CA ASN A 350 23.61 -2.15 4.95
C ASN A 350 23.85 -1.61 3.54
N GLY A 351 25.00 -1.94 2.96
CA GLY A 351 25.30 -1.59 1.57
C GLY A 351 24.36 -2.32 0.61
N ALA A 352 23.89 -1.63 -0.44
CA ALA A 352 23.09 -2.22 -1.48
C ALA A 352 23.81 -3.37 -2.19
N VAL A 353 23.07 -4.40 -2.61
CA VAL A 353 23.60 -5.50 -3.43
C VAL A 353 23.80 -5.01 -4.87
N LEU A 354 22.85 -4.21 -5.35
CA LEU A 354 22.88 -3.56 -6.67
C LEU A 354 22.53 -2.07 -6.51
N GLY A 355 23.19 -1.23 -7.30
CA GLY A 355 23.00 0.21 -7.27
C GLY A 355 23.55 0.86 -6.00
N GLN A 356 23.05 2.04 -5.68
CA GLN A 356 23.45 2.81 -4.51
C GLN A 356 22.27 2.98 -3.56
N SER A 357 22.49 2.76 -2.26
CA SER A 357 21.46 2.99 -1.25
C SER A 357 21.27 4.48 -1.00
N GLU A 358 20.00 4.90 -0.92
CA GLU A 358 19.59 6.25 -0.53
C GLU A 358 19.58 6.45 0.99
N LEU A 359 19.77 5.36 1.77
CA LEU A 359 19.74 5.44 3.23
C LEU A 359 20.96 6.20 3.76
N GLU A 360 20.70 7.16 4.60
CA GLU A 360 21.66 7.74 5.53
C GLU A 360 21.54 7.04 6.89
N ALA A 361 22.58 7.09 7.71
CA ALA A 361 22.55 6.45 9.02
C ALA A 361 21.48 7.10 9.91
N ALA A 362 20.51 6.33 10.34
CA ALA A 362 19.55 6.79 11.36
C ALA A 362 20.27 6.92 12.71
N THR A 363 20.06 8.04 13.40
CA THR A 363 20.71 8.35 14.70
C THR A 363 19.83 8.02 15.90
N MET A 364 18.74 7.27 15.70
CA MET A 364 17.79 6.88 16.75
C MET A 364 18.46 6.04 17.85
N THR A 365 18.09 6.31 19.09
CA THR A 365 18.43 5.49 20.26
C THR A 365 17.63 4.19 20.28
N GLY A 366 18.00 3.23 21.12
CA GLY A 366 17.24 1.98 21.28
C GLY A 366 15.80 2.21 21.77
N THR A 367 15.58 3.23 22.63
CA THR A 367 14.25 3.59 23.13
C THR A 367 13.39 4.18 22.01
N GLU A 368 13.90 5.09 21.21
CA GLU A 368 13.18 5.67 20.06
C GLU A 368 12.81 4.61 19.02
N PHE A 369 13.62 3.59 18.88
CA PHE A 369 13.32 2.41 18.06
C PHE A 369 12.05 1.69 18.49
N GLU A 370 11.97 1.36 19.76
CA GLU A 370 10.82 0.68 20.33
C GLU A 370 9.57 1.58 20.27
N GLN A 371 9.72 2.85 20.57
CA GLN A 371 8.63 3.83 20.45
C GLN A 371 8.13 3.97 19.02
N LEU A 372 9.03 4.01 18.02
CA LEU A 372 8.66 4.02 16.62
C LEU A 372 7.87 2.75 16.23
N ARG A 373 8.32 1.57 16.68
CA ARG A 373 7.61 0.31 16.46
C ARG A 373 6.19 0.33 17.05
N ILE A 374 6.07 0.84 18.28
CA ILE A 374 4.79 0.97 18.98
C ILE A 374 3.87 1.95 18.23
N PHE A 375 4.39 3.09 17.78
CA PHE A 375 3.65 4.05 16.96
C PHE A 375 3.11 3.41 15.66
N LEU A 376 3.91 2.63 14.94
CA LEU A 376 3.48 1.98 13.70
C LEU A 376 2.27 1.06 13.91
N GLY A 377 2.09 0.49 15.11
CA GLY A 377 0.89 -0.25 15.49
C GLY A 377 -0.38 0.60 15.54
N THR A 378 -0.28 1.92 15.67
CA THR A 378 -1.45 2.82 15.66
C THR A 378 -2.02 3.06 14.26
N LEU A 379 -1.29 2.66 13.21
CA LEU A 379 -1.68 2.79 11.81
C LEU A 379 -2.59 1.65 11.33
N ASP A 380 -3.05 0.78 12.22
CA ASP A 380 -4.02 -0.27 11.89
C ASP A 380 -5.35 0.36 11.48
N SER A 381 -5.65 0.25 10.20
CA SER A 381 -6.81 0.86 9.56
C SER A 381 -7.74 -0.23 9.06
N PRO A 382 -9.01 -0.28 9.50
CA PRO A 382 -9.99 -1.12 8.82
C PRO A 382 -10.12 -0.65 7.38
N TYR A 383 -10.36 -1.55 6.44
CA TYR A 383 -10.75 -1.09 5.12
C TYR A 383 -12.25 -0.75 5.09
N VAL A 384 -12.57 0.30 4.32
CA VAL A 384 -13.97 0.74 4.11
C VAL A 384 -14.35 0.42 2.67
N LYS A 385 -15.45 -0.29 2.48
CA LYS A 385 -16.05 -0.47 1.16
C LYS A 385 -16.79 0.81 0.78
N THR A 386 -16.18 1.65 -0.02
CA THR A 386 -16.87 2.83 -0.55
C THR A 386 -17.61 2.46 -1.81
N PRO A 387 -18.92 2.74 -1.90
CA PRO A 387 -19.62 2.63 -3.18
C PRO A 387 -18.93 3.53 -4.21
N PRO A 388 -18.69 3.06 -5.44
CA PRO A 388 -18.21 3.91 -6.52
C PRO A 388 -19.14 5.12 -6.67
N GLY A 389 -18.59 6.33 -6.80
CA GLY A 389 -19.32 7.56 -7.06
C GLY A 389 -19.84 8.34 -5.85
N ARG A 390 -19.49 7.99 -4.60
CA ARG A 390 -19.75 8.85 -3.42
C ARG A 390 -18.45 9.46 -2.90
N THR A 391 -18.31 10.75 -3.19
CA THR A 391 -17.26 11.62 -2.70
C THR A 391 -17.61 12.23 -1.33
N ARG A 392 -16.60 12.38 -0.49
CA ARG A 392 -16.43 13.33 0.61
C ARG A 392 -17.27 13.31 1.90
N ALA A 393 -18.41 12.66 2.04
CA ALA A 393 -19.25 12.92 3.23
C ALA A 393 -19.16 11.88 4.37
N ALA A 394 -18.42 10.76 4.21
CA ALA A 394 -18.50 9.62 5.16
C ALA A 394 -17.20 9.30 5.92
N ALA A 395 -16.20 10.15 5.88
CA ALA A 395 -14.92 9.91 6.55
C ALA A 395 -14.75 10.70 7.86
N ALA A 396 -15.79 11.40 8.31
CA ALA A 396 -15.78 12.26 9.51
C ALA A 396 -16.76 11.81 10.63
N GLU A 397 -17.37 10.62 10.51
CA GLU A 397 -18.15 10.02 11.60
C GLU A 397 -17.42 8.86 12.28
#